data_e166a15fc7c1177ddb860a51a09dace9
#
_entry.id   e166a15fc7c1177ddb860a51a09dace9
#
_cell.length_a   1.000
_cell.length_b   1.000
_cell.length_c   1.000
_cell.angle_alpha   90.00
_cell.angle_beta   90.00
_cell.angle_gamma   90.00
#
_symmetry.space_group_name_H-M   'P 1'
#
loop_
_entity.id
_entity.type
_entity.pdbx_description
1 polymer ?
#
loop_
_entity_poly.entity_id
_entity_poly.type
_entity_poly.pdbx_seq_one_letter_code
_entity_poly.pdbx_strand_id
1 'polypeptide(L)'
;MSTTALPKYITDKLQALRDARAAHDKNYQALTDVVTGIARCHQQKKDTEVQSQEAESQWRTLFRKLRGEMTPELQAQHHSRISKRELAKEFDGLIEEMELDKMQLHLSCGGTAPKVVSAHKDALTTFAAHAMHQAVDALSKALISPEVIKACALASRAYGVYADNPMKMIELQVLGTLQGRIRATMATQNIDHPVLNEIGLTIPQETGVLPELQSSPIR
;
A
#
# COMPACT_ATOMS: atom_id res chain seq x y z
N MET A 1 -26.68 -19.37 0.65
CA MET A 1 -26.69 -17.91 0.65
C MET A 1 -26.63 -17.44 -0.78
N SER A 2 -27.70 -16.82 -1.29
CA SER A 2 -27.75 -16.35 -2.68
C SER A 2 -26.69 -15.27 -2.86
N THR A 3 -25.72 -15.51 -3.70
CA THR A 3 -24.71 -14.53 -4.13
C THR A 3 -25.40 -13.46 -4.98
N THR A 4 -26.06 -12.53 -4.33
CA THR A 4 -26.60 -11.36 -5.02
C THR A 4 -25.40 -10.59 -5.60
N ALA A 5 -25.37 -10.43 -6.92
CA ALA A 5 -24.30 -9.68 -7.58
C ALA A 5 -24.19 -8.28 -6.94
N LEU A 6 -22.95 -7.89 -6.62
CA LEU A 6 -22.69 -6.58 -6.03
C LEU A 6 -23.17 -5.48 -6.97
N PRO A 7 -23.76 -4.40 -6.44
CA PRO A 7 -24.15 -3.24 -7.24
C PRO A 7 -22.96 -2.65 -8.01
N LYS A 8 -23.22 -2.15 -9.21
CA LYS A 8 -22.20 -1.61 -10.10
C LYS A 8 -21.34 -0.53 -9.44
N TYR A 9 -21.95 0.38 -8.66
CA TYR A 9 -21.23 1.46 -7.99
C TYR A 9 -20.20 0.94 -6.95
N ILE A 10 -20.40 -0.23 -6.35
CA ILE A 10 -19.42 -0.88 -5.45
C ILE A 10 -18.32 -1.52 -6.28
N THR A 11 -18.67 -2.26 -7.33
CA THR A 11 -17.67 -2.90 -8.20
C THR A 11 -16.76 -1.88 -8.88
N ASP A 12 -17.30 -0.72 -9.28
CA ASP A 12 -16.52 0.38 -9.86
C ASP A 12 -15.51 0.95 -8.84
N LYS A 13 -15.90 1.08 -7.56
CA LYS A 13 -14.98 1.54 -6.50
C LYS A 13 -13.91 0.50 -6.15
N LEU A 14 -14.27 -0.77 -6.14
CA LEU A 14 -13.28 -1.86 -5.97
C LEU A 14 -12.29 -1.90 -7.12
N GLN A 15 -12.75 -1.70 -8.36
CA GLN A 15 -11.88 -1.64 -9.51
C GLN A 15 -10.93 -0.44 -9.43
N ALA A 16 -11.43 0.73 -9.07
CA ALA A 16 -10.59 1.92 -8.87
C ALA A 16 -9.51 1.71 -7.80
N LEU A 17 -9.83 0.98 -6.72
CA LEU A 17 -8.85 0.62 -5.70
C LEU A 17 -7.77 -0.33 -6.23
N ARG A 18 -8.17 -1.36 -7.00
CA ARG A 18 -7.22 -2.29 -7.65
C ARG A 18 -6.28 -1.57 -8.60
N ASP A 19 -6.83 -0.68 -9.43
CA ASP A 19 -6.05 0.09 -10.40
C ASP A 19 -5.07 1.04 -9.72
N ALA A 20 -5.50 1.70 -8.63
CA ALA A 20 -4.64 2.56 -7.84
C ALA A 20 -3.49 1.78 -7.17
N ARG A 21 -3.77 0.61 -6.59
CA ARG A 21 -2.76 -0.29 -6.02
C ARG A 21 -1.78 -0.75 -7.09
N ALA A 22 -2.26 -1.28 -8.20
CA ALA A 22 -1.40 -1.76 -9.28
C ALA A 22 -0.47 -0.66 -9.83
N ALA A 23 -0.97 0.56 -9.96
CA ALA A 23 -0.16 1.70 -10.40
C ALA A 23 0.92 2.08 -9.37
N HIS A 24 0.60 2.03 -8.08
CA HIS A 24 1.57 2.31 -7.01
C HIS A 24 2.61 1.20 -6.91
N ASP A 25 2.19 -0.07 -6.89
CA ASP A 25 3.06 -1.24 -6.80
C ASP A 25 4.09 -1.27 -7.93
N LYS A 26 3.66 -0.93 -9.16
CA LYS A 26 4.56 -0.81 -10.32
C LYS A 26 5.67 0.21 -10.08
N ASN A 27 5.31 1.39 -9.58
CA ASN A 27 6.29 2.45 -9.31
C ASN A 27 7.21 2.06 -8.15
N TYR A 28 6.66 1.45 -7.12
CA TYR A 28 7.41 1.02 -5.94
C TYR A 28 8.39 -0.10 -6.26
N GLN A 29 7.99 -1.06 -7.10
CA GLN A 29 8.87 -2.11 -7.58
C GLN A 29 10.03 -1.53 -8.40
N ALA A 30 9.73 -0.62 -9.34
CA ALA A 30 10.77 0.06 -10.13
C ALA A 30 11.76 0.84 -9.23
N LEU A 31 11.26 1.52 -8.19
CA LEU A 31 12.10 2.21 -7.21
C LEU A 31 13.02 1.23 -6.46
N THR A 32 12.46 0.09 -6.02
CA THR A 32 13.22 -0.96 -5.33
C THR A 32 14.32 -1.53 -6.22
N ASP A 33 14.03 -1.77 -7.50
CA ASP A 33 14.99 -2.29 -8.48
C ASP A 33 16.14 -1.30 -8.71
N VAL A 34 15.83 -0.01 -8.83
CA VAL A 34 16.86 1.04 -9.00
C VAL A 34 17.74 1.15 -7.74
N VAL A 35 17.16 1.18 -6.54
CA VAL A 35 17.93 1.24 -5.28
C VAL A 35 18.85 0.04 -5.12
N THR A 36 18.34 -1.16 -5.44
CA THR A 36 19.15 -2.39 -5.43
C THR A 36 20.26 -2.33 -6.48
N GLY A 37 19.96 -1.77 -7.67
CA GLY A 37 20.93 -1.53 -8.73
C GLY A 37 22.07 -0.61 -8.29
N ILE A 38 21.75 0.52 -7.66
CA ILE A 38 22.74 1.48 -7.13
C ILE A 38 23.66 0.78 -6.13
N ALA A 39 23.12 0.05 -5.17
CA ALA A 39 23.90 -0.68 -4.17
C ALA A 39 24.87 -1.68 -4.82
N ARG A 40 24.40 -2.40 -5.84
CA ARG A 40 25.23 -3.33 -6.64
C ARG A 40 26.33 -2.59 -7.39
N CYS A 41 26.02 -1.46 -8.04
CA CYS A 41 27.01 -0.66 -8.77
C CYS A 41 28.09 -0.12 -7.82
N HIS A 42 27.72 0.35 -6.64
CA HIS A 42 28.70 0.78 -5.62
C HIS A 42 29.65 -0.35 -5.21
N GLN A 43 29.11 -1.58 -4.99
CA GLN A 43 29.94 -2.72 -4.64
C GLN A 43 30.89 -3.08 -5.81
N GLN A 44 30.37 -3.15 -7.02
CA GLN A 44 31.18 -3.47 -8.22
C GLN A 44 32.25 -2.41 -8.47
N LYS A 45 31.93 -1.13 -8.29
CA LYS A 45 32.92 -0.03 -8.36
C LYS A 45 34.05 -0.25 -7.37
N LYS A 46 33.72 -0.48 -6.10
CA LYS A 46 34.70 -0.73 -5.04
C LYS A 46 35.61 -1.92 -5.35
N ASP A 47 35.03 -3.03 -5.82
CA ASP A 47 35.81 -4.21 -6.19
C ASP A 47 36.74 -3.94 -7.38
N THR A 48 36.25 -3.15 -8.37
CA THR A 48 37.04 -2.73 -9.53
C THR A 48 38.17 -1.77 -9.15
N GLU A 49 37.94 -0.85 -8.21
CA GLU A 49 38.97 0.05 -7.69
C GLU A 49 40.08 -0.72 -6.99
N VAL A 50 39.74 -1.71 -6.14
CA VAL A 50 40.74 -2.57 -5.49
C VAL A 50 41.56 -3.32 -6.53
N GLN A 51 40.91 -3.93 -7.51
CA GLN A 51 41.59 -4.64 -8.61
C GLN A 51 42.47 -3.70 -9.46
N SER A 52 42.04 -2.44 -9.64
CA SER A 52 42.83 -1.43 -10.34
C SER A 52 44.10 -1.06 -9.58
N GLN A 53 44.00 -0.91 -8.25
CA GLN A 53 45.16 -0.63 -7.40
C GLN A 53 46.16 -1.78 -7.37
N GLU A 54 45.66 -3.03 -7.33
CA GLU A 54 46.50 -4.22 -7.40
C GLU A 54 47.20 -4.31 -8.76
N ALA A 55 46.49 -4.12 -9.86
CA ALA A 55 47.06 -4.10 -11.22
C ALA A 55 48.10 -3.01 -11.39
N GLU A 56 47.90 -1.82 -10.83
CA GLU A 56 48.85 -0.71 -10.80
C GLU A 56 50.12 -1.09 -10.04
N SER A 57 49.99 -1.71 -8.89
CA SER A 57 51.14 -2.16 -8.07
C SER A 57 51.96 -3.23 -8.78
N GLN A 58 51.30 -4.23 -9.36
CA GLN A 58 51.95 -5.30 -10.14
C GLN A 58 52.66 -4.76 -11.37
N TRP A 59 52.00 -3.88 -12.11
CA TRP A 59 52.63 -3.24 -13.27
C TRP A 59 53.87 -2.44 -12.89
N ARG A 60 53.81 -1.61 -11.83
CA ARG A 60 54.97 -0.82 -11.35
C ARG A 60 56.12 -1.71 -10.94
N THR A 61 55.84 -2.82 -10.28
CA THR A 61 56.87 -3.77 -9.86
C THR A 61 57.54 -4.45 -11.05
N LEU A 62 56.77 -4.90 -12.04
CA LEU A 62 57.29 -5.53 -13.23
C LEU A 62 58.07 -4.52 -14.12
N PHE A 63 57.56 -3.30 -14.29
CA PHE A 63 58.22 -2.23 -15.02
C PHE A 63 59.64 -1.90 -14.47
N ARG A 64 59.74 -1.82 -13.14
CA ARG A 64 61.03 -1.57 -12.46
C ARG A 64 61.97 -2.78 -12.61
N LYS A 65 61.44 -4.00 -12.49
CA LYS A 65 62.24 -5.24 -12.69
C LYS A 65 62.81 -5.35 -14.10
N LEU A 66 62.03 -4.96 -15.10
CA LEU A 66 62.43 -4.93 -16.51
C LEU A 66 63.20 -3.67 -16.92
N ARG A 67 63.54 -2.78 -15.96
CA ARG A 67 64.26 -1.52 -16.20
C ARG A 67 63.62 -0.67 -17.31
N GLY A 68 62.28 -0.73 -17.47
CA GLY A 68 61.54 0.04 -18.47
C GLY A 68 61.43 -0.62 -19.85
N GLU A 69 61.94 -1.85 -20.04
CA GLU A 69 61.74 -2.58 -21.27
C GLU A 69 60.31 -3.02 -21.45
N MET A 70 59.70 -2.66 -22.59
CA MET A 70 58.31 -2.93 -22.90
C MET A 70 58.17 -4.32 -23.53
N THR A 71 57.94 -5.31 -22.71
CA THR A 71 57.60 -6.67 -23.15
C THR A 71 56.10 -6.81 -23.45
N PRO A 72 55.67 -7.77 -24.26
CA PRO A 72 54.22 -8.04 -24.50
C PRO A 72 53.46 -8.27 -23.22
N GLU A 73 54.07 -8.88 -22.22
CA GLU A 73 53.46 -9.15 -20.92
C GLU A 73 53.23 -7.82 -20.10
N LEU A 74 54.20 -6.93 -20.14
CA LEU A 74 54.06 -5.62 -19.50
C LEU A 74 53.01 -4.76 -20.20
N GLN A 75 52.91 -4.84 -21.53
CA GLN A 75 51.84 -4.20 -22.32
C GLN A 75 50.45 -4.71 -21.93
N ALA A 76 50.29 -6.04 -21.82
CA ALA A 76 49.03 -6.63 -21.40
C ALA A 76 48.58 -6.17 -20.01
N GLN A 77 49.53 -6.09 -19.04
CA GLN A 77 49.27 -5.55 -17.71
C GLN A 77 48.93 -4.05 -17.75
N HIS A 78 49.58 -3.28 -18.61
CA HIS A 78 49.25 -1.89 -18.83
C HIS A 78 47.83 -1.69 -19.33
N HIS A 79 47.39 -2.46 -20.34
CA HIS A 79 46.02 -2.42 -20.85
C HIS A 79 45.01 -2.82 -19.78
N SER A 80 45.27 -3.89 -19.02
CA SER A 80 44.40 -4.35 -17.95
C SER A 80 44.19 -3.26 -16.86
N ARG A 81 45.27 -2.59 -16.47
CA ARG A 81 45.24 -1.48 -15.51
C ARG A 81 44.37 -0.32 -16.00
N ILE A 82 44.57 0.11 -17.26
CA ILE A 82 43.80 1.21 -17.84
C ILE A 82 42.31 0.81 -17.93
N SER A 83 41.98 -0.36 -18.46
CA SER A 83 40.62 -0.83 -18.58
C SER A 83 39.87 -0.89 -17.25
N LYS A 84 40.51 -1.38 -16.18
CA LYS A 84 39.90 -1.40 -14.85
C LYS A 84 39.66 0.00 -14.28
N ARG A 85 40.60 0.93 -14.53
CA ARG A 85 40.45 2.33 -14.09
C ARG A 85 39.30 3.03 -14.84
N GLU A 86 39.17 2.78 -16.12
CA GLU A 86 38.08 3.34 -16.93
C GLU A 86 36.73 2.75 -16.53
N LEU A 87 36.67 1.44 -16.32
CA LEU A 87 35.47 0.77 -15.84
C LEU A 87 35.00 1.35 -14.47
N ALA A 88 35.91 1.65 -13.55
CA ALA A 88 35.54 2.28 -12.28
C ALA A 88 34.92 3.68 -12.47
N LYS A 89 35.35 4.44 -13.48
CA LYS A 89 34.75 5.74 -13.82
C LYS A 89 33.38 5.60 -14.48
N GLU A 90 33.18 4.57 -15.32
CA GLU A 90 31.89 4.30 -15.93
C GLU A 90 30.82 4.00 -14.88
N PHE A 91 31.20 3.34 -13.76
CA PHE A 91 30.28 3.14 -12.64
C PHE A 91 29.85 4.47 -11.99
N ASP A 92 30.68 5.50 -11.97
CA ASP A 92 30.29 6.81 -11.44
C ASP A 92 29.15 7.42 -12.26
N GLY A 93 29.31 7.45 -13.59
CA GLY A 93 28.27 7.96 -14.49
C GLY A 93 26.96 7.16 -14.37
N LEU A 94 27.06 5.84 -14.32
CA LEU A 94 25.89 4.97 -14.18
C LEU A 94 25.15 5.19 -12.84
N ILE A 95 25.91 5.36 -11.75
CA ILE A 95 25.33 5.65 -10.42
C ILE A 95 24.61 7.01 -10.45
N GLU A 96 25.20 8.05 -11.06
CA GLU A 96 24.56 9.36 -11.17
C GLU A 96 23.25 9.29 -11.96
N GLU A 97 23.21 8.56 -13.09
CA GLU A 97 21.99 8.35 -13.85
C GLU A 97 20.92 7.61 -13.02
N MET A 98 21.31 6.54 -12.33
CA MET A 98 20.39 5.78 -11.47
C MET A 98 19.89 6.59 -10.27
N GLU A 99 20.67 7.50 -9.70
CA GLU A 99 20.20 8.40 -8.64
C GLU A 99 19.15 9.41 -9.15
N LEU A 100 19.26 9.87 -10.41
CA LEU A 100 18.22 10.68 -11.04
C LEU A 100 16.93 9.87 -11.26
N ASP A 101 17.04 8.65 -11.76
CA ASP A 101 15.89 7.74 -11.93
C ASP A 101 15.20 7.47 -10.58
N LYS A 102 15.97 7.24 -9.54
CA LYS A 102 15.47 7.06 -8.17
C LYS A 102 14.67 8.28 -7.71
N MET A 103 15.17 9.51 -7.94
CA MET A 103 14.41 10.73 -7.58
C MET A 103 13.09 10.84 -8.35
N GLN A 104 13.06 10.53 -9.64
CA GLN A 104 11.85 10.54 -10.45
C GLN A 104 10.83 9.50 -9.97
N LEU A 105 11.30 8.29 -9.63
CA LEU A 105 10.46 7.22 -9.09
C LEU A 105 9.92 7.55 -7.70
N HIS A 106 10.71 8.24 -6.85
CA HIS A 106 10.20 8.77 -5.59
C HIS A 106 9.04 9.74 -5.78
N LEU A 107 9.16 10.67 -6.72
CA LEU A 107 8.06 11.60 -7.05
C LEU A 107 6.83 10.85 -7.58
N SER A 108 7.05 9.83 -8.41
CA SER A 108 5.97 9.00 -8.94
C SER A 108 5.25 8.20 -7.86
N CYS A 109 5.99 7.61 -6.92
CA CYS A 109 5.43 6.94 -5.74
C CYS A 109 4.67 7.92 -4.85
N GLY A 110 5.25 9.11 -4.58
CA GLY A 110 4.58 10.17 -3.82
C GLY A 110 3.27 10.64 -4.46
N GLY A 111 3.17 10.62 -5.79
CA GLY A 111 1.95 10.96 -6.52
C GLY A 111 0.91 9.83 -6.55
N THR A 112 1.32 8.57 -6.44
CA THR A 112 0.40 7.41 -6.46
C THR A 112 -0.06 6.97 -5.07
N ALA A 113 0.75 7.11 -4.04
CA ALA A 113 0.41 6.72 -2.67
C ALA A 113 -0.90 7.36 -2.14
N PRO A 114 -1.12 8.68 -2.23
CA PRO A 114 -2.37 9.28 -1.79
C PRO A 114 -3.59 8.83 -2.61
N LYS A 115 -3.41 8.41 -3.86
CA LYS A 115 -4.49 7.85 -4.69
C LYS A 115 -4.95 6.50 -4.16
N VAL A 116 -4.03 5.65 -3.70
CA VAL A 116 -4.38 4.37 -3.04
C VAL A 116 -5.19 4.63 -1.77
N VAL A 117 -4.74 5.55 -0.91
CA VAL A 117 -5.44 5.90 0.33
C VAL A 117 -6.84 6.46 0.04
N SER A 118 -6.97 7.34 -0.95
CA SER A 118 -8.25 7.90 -1.35
C SER A 118 -9.20 6.83 -1.91
N ALA A 119 -8.71 5.98 -2.82
CA ALA A 119 -9.51 4.91 -3.40
C ALA A 119 -9.93 3.86 -2.35
N HIS A 120 -9.07 3.54 -1.38
CA HIS A 120 -9.40 2.69 -0.25
C HIS A 120 -10.52 3.29 0.60
N LYS A 121 -10.40 4.57 0.98
CA LYS A 121 -11.43 5.29 1.74
C LYS A 121 -12.77 5.28 0.99
N ASP A 122 -12.75 5.57 -0.30
CA ASP A 122 -13.95 5.60 -1.14
C ASP A 122 -14.63 4.23 -1.22
N ALA A 123 -13.85 3.17 -1.45
CA ALA A 123 -14.37 1.81 -1.50
C ALA A 123 -14.98 1.39 -0.15
N LEU A 124 -14.29 1.66 0.94
CA LEU A 124 -14.73 1.31 2.29
C LEU A 124 -16.01 2.07 2.67
N THR A 125 -16.05 3.38 2.47
CA THR A 125 -17.23 4.21 2.80
C THR A 125 -18.43 3.85 1.93
N THR A 126 -18.22 3.59 0.65
CA THR A 126 -19.29 3.18 -0.26
C THR A 126 -19.88 1.82 0.13
N PHE A 127 -19.02 0.87 0.47
CA PHE A 127 -19.47 -0.44 0.95
C PHE A 127 -20.19 -0.35 2.30
N ALA A 128 -19.67 0.44 3.24
CA ALA A 128 -20.30 0.66 4.54
C ALA A 128 -21.71 1.27 4.40
N ALA A 129 -21.86 2.27 3.52
CA ALA A 129 -23.17 2.87 3.23
C ALA A 129 -24.15 1.83 2.64
N HIS A 130 -23.70 1.00 1.71
CA HIS A 130 -24.52 -0.06 1.15
C HIS A 130 -24.96 -1.08 2.21
N ALA A 131 -24.04 -1.56 3.04
CA ALA A 131 -24.35 -2.48 4.13
C ALA A 131 -25.34 -1.86 5.13
N MET A 132 -25.20 -0.56 5.42
CA MET A 132 -26.14 0.18 6.27
C MET A 132 -27.53 0.23 5.64
N HIS A 133 -27.66 0.54 4.35
CA HIS A 133 -28.95 0.52 3.66
C HIS A 133 -29.61 -0.86 3.70
N GLN A 134 -28.85 -1.92 3.46
CA GLN A 134 -29.38 -3.29 3.58
C GLN A 134 -29.87 -3.60 4.99
N ALA A 135 -29.14 -3.17 6.02
CA ALA A 135 -29.53 -3.38 7.41
C ALA A 135 -30.83 -2.60 7.74
N VAL A 136 -30.94 -1.35 7.29
CA VAL A 136 -32.15 -0.52 7.47
C VAL A 136 -33.34 -1.14 6.74
N ASP A 137 -33.18 -1.60 5.52
CA ASP A 137 -34.25 -2.26 4.75
C ASP A 137 -34.72 -3.56 5.42
N ALA A 138 -33.77 -4.38 5.90
CA ALA A 138 -34.10 -5.62 6.61
C ALA A 138 -34.85 -5.32 7.93
N LEU A 139 -34.40 -4.33 8.69
CA LEU A 139 -35.03 -3.88 9.93
C LEU A 139 -36.45 -3.32 9.66
N SER A 140 -36.60 -2.49 8.65
CA SER A 140 -37.89 -1.90 8.27
C SER A 140 -38.91 -2.98 7.91
N LYS A 141 -38.49 -3.99 7.12
CA LYS A 141 -39.37 -5.14 6.77
C LYS A 141 -39.80 -5.92 8.00
N ALA A 142 -38.92 -6.12 8.97
CA ALA A 142 -39.23 -6.81 10.22
C ALA A 142 -40.21 -6.00 11.10
N LEU A 143 -40.03 -4.67 11.19
CA LEU A 143 -40.88 -3.77 12.00
C LEU A 143 -42.28 -3.55 11.41
N ILE A 144 -42.41 -3.63 10.07
CA ILE A 144 -43.71 -3.48 9.38
C ILE A 144 -44.49 -4.80 9.33
N SER A 145 -44.04 -5.86 9.99
CA SER A 145 -44.79 -7.09 10.04
C SER A 145 -46.16 -6.89 10.73
N PRO A 146 -47.24 -7.57 10.24
CA PRO A 146 -48.60 -7.40 10.80
C PRO A 146 -48.68 -7.61 12.31
N GLU A 147 -47.86 -8.51 12.85
CA GLU A 147 -47.78 -8.82 14.29
C GLU A 147 -47.24 -7.65 15.08
N VAL A 148 -46.16 -7.03 14.62
CA VAL A 148 -45.55 -5.88 15.27
C VAL A 148 -46.47 -4.66 15.21
N ILE A 149 -47.07 -4.39 14.05
CA ILE A 149 -48.04 -3.30 13.88
C ILE A 149 -49.23 -3.49 14.82
N LYS A 150 -49.78 -4.69 14.90
CA LYS A 150 -50.91 -5.00 15.79
C LYS A 150 -50.54 -4.82 17.25
N ALA A 151 -49.34 -5.27 17.66
CA ALA A 151 -48.87 -5.11 19.03
C ALA A 151 -48.64 -3.62 19.38
N CYS A 152 -48.05 -2.83 18.50
CA CYS A 152 -47.89 -1.40 18.69
C CYS A 152 -49.22 -0.64 18.76
N ALA A 153 -50.19 -1.01 17.89
CA ALA A 153 -51.54 -0.43 17.93
C ALA A 153 -52.25 -0.72 19.21
N LEU A 154 -52.18 -1.95 19.75
CA LEU A 154 -52.74 -2.33 21.04
C LEU A 154 -52.09 -1.55 22.20
N ALA A 155 -50.75 -1.46 22.19
CA ALA A 155 -50.02 -0.71 23.20
C ALA A 155 -50.36 0.78 23.14
N SER A 156 -50.43 1.39 21.97
CA SER A 156 -50.83 2.78 21.76
C SER A 156 -52.21 3.07 22.32
N ARG A 157 -53.17 2.14 22.10
CA ARG A 157 -54.51 2.30 22.59
C ARG A 157 -54.60 2.18 24.13
N ALA A 158 -53.79 1.30 24.71
CA ALA A 158 -53.71 1.13 26.16
C ALA A 158 -53.04 2.31 26.83
N TYR A 159 -51.91 2.79 26.32
CA TYR A 159 -51.20 3.97 26.87
C TYR A 159 -52.00 5.28 26.65
N GLY A 160 -52.79 5.39 25.58
CA GLY A 160 -53.59 6.57 25.28
C GLY A 160 -54.63 6.92 26.34
N VAL A 161 -54.92 6.02 27.32
CA VAL A 161 -55.78 6.29 28.44
C VAL A 161 -55.13 7.24 29.46
N TYR A 162 -53.79 7.21 29.57
CA TYR A 162 -53.04 7.93 30.64
C TYR A 162 -51.88 8.77 30.11
N ALA A 163 -51.54 8.73 28.82
CA ALA A 163 -50.42 9.43 28.22
C ALA A 163 -50.87 10.34 27.08
N ASP A 164 -50.35 11.57 27.06
CA ASP A 164 -50.65 12.55 26.03
C ASP A 164 -50.07 12.18 24.66
N ASN A 165 -48.97 11.42 24.64
CA ASN A 165 -48.36 10.97 23.40
C ASN A 165 -47.88 9.49 23.49
N PRO A 166 -48.80 8.52 23.36
CA PRO A 166 -48.52 7.11 23.51
C PRO A 166 -47.54 6.59 22.43
N MET A 167 -47.56 7.15 21.23
CA MET A 167 -46.63 6.74 20.14
C MET A 167 -45.19 7.03 20.49
N LYS A 168 -44.89 8.19 21.05
CA LYS A 168 -43.52 8.55 21.47
C LYS A 168 -42.97 7.60 22.53
N MET A 169 -43.81 7.14 23.46
CA MET A 169 -43.40 6.15 24.47
C MET A 169 -43.04 4.80 23.82
N ILE A 170 -43.85 4.35 22.87
CA ILE A 170 -43.62 3.10 22.14
C ILE A 170 -42.32 3.21 21.33
N GLU A 171 -42.15 4.30 20.57
CA GLU A 171 -40.93 4.55 19.77
C GLU A 171 -39.66 4.49 20.62
N LEU A 172 -39.66 5.20 21.77
CA LEU A 172 -38.51 5.22 22.69
C LEU A 172 -38.18 3.82 23.24
N GLN A 173 -39.21 3.05 23.61
CA GLN A 173 -39.04 1.72 24.17
C GLN A 173 -38.57 0.70 23.12
N VAL A 174 -39.14 0.75 21.92
CA VAL A 174 -38.75 -0.11 20.80
C VAL A 174 -37.31 0.20 20.38
N LEU A 175 -36.96 1.48 20.17
CA LEU A 175 -35.62 1.90 19.80
C LEU A 175 -34.58 1.53 20.86
N GLY A 176 -34.86 1.78 22.13
CA GLY A 176 -33.94 1.44 23.24
C GLY A 176 -33.68 -0.06 23.34
N THR A 177 -34.74 -0.89 23.21
CA THR A 177 -34.64 -2.33 23.26
C THR A 177 -33.83 -2.86 22.04
N LEU A 178 -34.12 -2.34 20.84
CA LEU A 178 -33.39 -2.72 19.61
C LEU A 178 -31.92 -2.34 19.71
N GLN A 179 -31.60 -1.13 20.14
CA GLN A 179 -30.19 -0.70 20.30
C GLN A 179 -29.42 -1.61 21.25
N GLY A 180 -30.01 -1.95 22.41
CA GLY A 180 -29.39 -2.86 23.37
C GLY A 180 -29.11 -4.25 22.78
N ARG A 181 -30.11 -4.83 22.12
CA ARG A 181 -30.00 -6.17 21.50
C ARG A 181 -29.02 -6.19 20.33
N ILE A 182 -29.05 -5.19 19.45
CA ILE A 182 -28.12 -5.07 18.32
C ILE A 182 -26.68 -4.98 18.84
N ARG A 183 -26.38 -4.11 19.81
CA ARG A 183 -25.04 -3.99 20.39
C ARG A 183 -24.54 -5.30 21.00
N ALA A 184 -25.38 -5.96 21.80
CA ALA A 184 -25.02 -7.23 22.43
C ALA A 184 -24.75 -8.33 21.40
N THR A 185 -25.55 -8.41 20.33
CA THR A 185 -25.38 -9.41 19.28
C THR A 185 -24.18 -9.10 18.37
N MET A 186 -23.96 -7.83 18.00
CA MET A 186 -22.81 -7.43 17.19
C MET A 186 -21.48 -7.73 17.88
N ALA A 187 -21.40 -7.60 19.20
CA ALA A 187 -20.18 -7.87 19.95
C ALA A 187 -19.74 -9.35 19.89
N THR A 188 -20.67 -10.25 19.58
CA THR A 188 -20.43 -11.71 19.51
C THR A 188 -20.29 -12.25 18.07
N GLN A 189 -20.50 -11.40 17.06
CA GLN A 189 -20.44 -11.82 15.65
C GLN A 189 -19.05 -11.60 15.08
N ASN A 190 -18.43 -12.68 14.64
CA ASN A 190 -17.25 -12.60 13.77
C ASN A 190 -17.75 -12.43 12.32
N ILE A 191 -17.53 -11.25 11.75
CA ILE A 191 -18.01 -10.91 10.40
C ILE A 191 -16.86 -11.12 9.41
N ASP A 192 -16.89 -12.25 8.71
CA ASP A 192 -16.03 -12.50 7.56
C ASP A 192 -16.81 -12.17 6.27
N HIS A 193 -16.33 -11.18 5.52
CA HIS A 193 -16.98 -10.74 4.29
C HIS A 193 -15.95 -10.52 3.18
N PRO A 194 -16.10 -11.16 2.00
CA PRO A 194 -15.08 -11.13 0.94
C PRO A 194 -14.72 -9.72 0.46
N VAL A 195 -15.69 -8.81 0.39
CA VAL A 195 -15.45 -7.40 0.01
C VAL A 195 -14.63 -6.66 1.06
N LEU A 196 -14.89 -6.87 2.35
CA LEU A 196 -14.09 -6.25 3.42
C LEU A 196 -12.68 -6.81 3.47
N ASN A 197 -12.52 -8.10 3.18
CA ASN A 197 -11.20 -8.73 3.08
C ASN A 197 -10.39 -8.18 1.90
N GLU A 198 -11.05 -7.93 0.77
CA GLU A 198 -10.42 -7.32 -0.40
C GLU A 198 -10.02 -5.86 -0.16
N ILE A 199 -10.90 -5.05 0.42
CA ILE A 199 -10.61 -3.64 0.73
C ILE A 199 -9.51 -3.56 1.80
N GLY A 200 -9.60 -4.37 2.84
CA GLY A 200 -8.79 -4.28 4.06
C GLY A 200 -9.36 -3.26 5.04
N LEU A 201 -9.29 -3.57 6.34
CA LEU A 201 -9.83 -2.71 7.41
C LEU A 201 -8.77 -1.75 7.99
N THR A 202 -7.53 -1.86 7.53
CA THR A 202 -6.45 -0.94 7.92
C THR A 202 -6.23 0.11 6.84
N ILE A 203 -5.98 1.35 7.26
CA ILE A 203 -5.62 2.41 6.33
C ILE A 203 -4.29 2.03 5.66
N PRO A 204 -4.21 1.99 4.32
CA PRO A 204 -2.97 1.72 3.63
C PRO A 204 -1.92 2.76 4.01
N GLN A 205 -0.75 2.28 4.45
CA GLN A 205 0.40 3.12 4.76
C GLN A 205 1.37 3.15 3.59
N GLU A 206 0.84 3.46 2.42
CA GLU A 206 1.65 3.61 1.21
C GLU A 206 2.54 4.83 1.36
N THR A 207 3.83 4.60 1.41
CA THR A 207 4.84 5.67 1.48
C THR A 207 5.64 5.70 0.19
N GLY A 208 5.90 6.88 -0.34
CA GLY A 208 6.83 7.04 -1.45
C GLY A 208 8.29 6.85 -1.02
N VAL A 209 8.55 6.42 0.22
CA VAL A 209 9.88 6.30 0.81
C VAL A 209 10.10 4.87 1.25
N LEU A 210 11.20 4.27 0.79
CA LEU A 210 11.61 2.95 1.27
C LEU A 210 11.91 3.00 2.78
N PRO A 211 11.59 1.97 3.56
CA PRO A 211 11.82 1.92 5.00
C PRO A 211 13.27 2.22 5.41
N GLU A 212 14.22 1.81 4.58
CA GLU A 212 15.65 2.03 4.79
C GLU A 212 16.06 3.51 4.71
N LEU A 213 15.31 4.34 3.99
CA LEU A 213 15.56 5.78 3.87
C LEU A 213 14.92 6.60 5.00
N GLN A 214 13.99 6.00 5.76
CA GLN A 214 13.38 6.63 6.94
C GLN A 214 14.32 6.61 8.16
N SER A 215 15.31 5.72 8.17
CA SER A 215 16.23 5.52 9.30
C SER A 215 17.57 6.30 9.20
N SER A 216 17.82 7.03 8.10
CA SER A 216 19.02 7.87 8.01
C SER A 216 18.76 9.23 8.68
N PRO A 217 19.36 9.53 9.84
CA PRO A 217 19.32 10.89 10.37
C PRO A 217 20.02 11.80 9.36
N ILE A 218 19.30 12.83 8.90
CA ILE A 218 19.88 13.95 8.15
C ILE A 218 21.01 14.52 9.03
N ARG A 219 22.25 14.31 8.63
CA ARG A 219 23.42 14.97 9.22
C ARG A 219 23.72 16.24 8.47
#